data_79e0387aeb9914b16b15cd3b4c48918c
#
_entry.id   79e0387aeb9914b16b15cd3b4c48918c
#
_cell.length_a   1.000
_cell.length_b   1.000
_cell.length_c   1.000
_cell.angle_alpha   90.00
_cell.angle_beta   90.00
_cell.angle_gamma   90.00
#
_symmetry.space_group_name_H-M   'P 1'
#
loop_
_entity.id
_entity.type
_entity.pdbx_description
1 polymer ?
#
loop_
_entity_poly.entity_id
_entity_poly.type
_entity_poly.pdbx_seq_one_letter_code
_entity_poly.pdbx_strand_id
1 'polypeptide(L)'
;PPYRRPQPKKILTDAIFGKTLHVLSRAALVAAPAGLILWVLCTVQVGGMSLLQQLARTLDGAGELLGMNGAILIGFLFALPANELAIPVILMLLTRQSLGTAPEAGAAAQLAACGVGAKTAFCCLIFSVFHWPCATTLQAIRRETGSLRWTLLSAALPTAVGVLLCLLVSWLVP
;
A
#
# COMPACT_ATOMS: atom_id res chain seq x y z
N PRO A 1 31.99 3.49 29.28
CA PRO A 1 31.37 2.25 29.79
C PRO A 1 32.32 1.07 29.54
N PRO A 2 32.51 0.18 30.55
CA PRO A 2 33.43 -0.93 30.36
C PRO A 2 32.93 -1.85 29.26
N TYR A 3 33.84 -2.25 28.38
CA TYR A 3 33.57 -3.17 27.27
C TYR A 3 33.11 -4.52 27.86
N ARG A 4 31.83 -4.89 27.58
CA ARG A 4 31.29 -6.19 27.92
C ARG A 4 31.39 -7.12 26.71
N ARG A 5 31.91 -8.32 26.91
CA ARG A 5 31.94 -9.35 25.86
C ARG A 5 30.52 -9.61 25.35
N PRO A 6 30.29 -9.65 24.03
CA PRO A 6 28.98 -9.94 23.48
C PRO A 6 28.49 -11.32 23.92
N GLN A 7 27.27 -11.38 24.42
CA GLN A 7 26.62 -12.64 24.84
C GLN A 7 25.64 -13.08 23.74
N PRO A 8 26.07 -13.89 22.75
CA PRO A 8 25.27 -14.16 21.56
C PRO A 8 23.93 -14.84 21.89
N LYS A 9 23.90 -15.74 22.87
CA LYS A 9 22.65 -16.39 23.28
C LYS A 9 21.63 -15.41 23.86
N LYS A 10 22.05 -14.50 24.72
CA LYS A 10 21.17 -13.49 25.33
C LYS A 10 20.71 -12.48 24.30
N ILE A 11 21.60 -12.02 23.42
CA ILE A 11 21.26 -11.09 22.32
C ILE A 11 20.24 -11.74 21.40
N LEU A 12 20.41 -13.02 21.05
CA LEU A 12 19.52 -13.74 20.15
C LEU A 12 18.12 -13.94 20.77
N THR A 13 18.06 -14.35 22.06
CA THR A 13 16.77 -14.54 22.75
C THR A 13 16.04 -13.20 22.94
N ASP A 14 16.72 -12.15 23.38
CA ASP A 14 16.11 -10.83 23.55
C ASP A 14 15.69 -10.20 22.20
N ALA A 15 16.46 -10.44 21.14
CA ALA A 15 16.08 -9.97 19.80
C ALA A 15 14.86 -10.71 19.25
N ILE A 16 14.82 -12.06 19.36
CA ILE A 16 13.73 -12.88 18.82
C ILE A 16 12.45 -12.69 19.65
N PHE A 17 12.51 -12.94 20.95
CA PHE A 17 11.31 -12.94 21.80
C PHE A 17 10.90 -11.54 22.28
N GLY A 18 11.85 -10.65 22.56
CA GLY A 18 11.54 -9.31 23.06
C GLY A 18 11.15 -8.33 21.98
N LYS A 19 11.94 -8.25 20.89
CA LYS A 19 11.74 -7.23 19.86
C LYS A 19 10.93 -7.72 18.66
N THR A 20 11.30 -8.86 18.09
CA THR A 20 10.67 -9.36 16.87
C THR A 20 9.21 -9.75 17.09
N LEU A 21 8.91 -10.49 18.18
CA LEU A 21 7.54 -10.90 18.47
C LEU A 21 6.64 -9.70 18.78
N HIS A 22 7.17 -8.70 19.47
CA HIS A 22 6.43 -7.46 19.77
C HIS A 22 6.11 -6.66 18.50
N VAL A 23 7.07 -6.53 17.57
CA VAL A 23 6.83 -5.86 16.27
C VAL A 23 5.85 -6.67 15.44
N LEU A 24 6.01 -8.00 15.38
CA LEU A 24 5.12 -8.89 14.64
C LEU A 24 3.67 -8.84 15.15
N SER A 25 3.47 -8.87 16.46
CA SER A 25 2.12 -8.78 17.05
C SER A 25 1.43 -7.45 16.72
N ARG A 26 2.18 -6.35 16.70
CA ARG A 26 1.65 -5.03 16.31
C ARG A 26 1.33 -4.95 14.83
N ALA A 27 2.15 -5.53 13.98
CA ALA A 27 1.88 -5.60 12.55
C ALA A 27 0.62 -6.45 12.28
N ALA A 28 0.49 -7.60 12.96
CA ALA A 28 -0.68 -8.47 12.85
C ALA A 28 -1.98 -7.78 13.30
N LEU A 29 -1.95 -6.99 14.38
CA LEU A 29 -3.11 -6.22 14.85
C LEU A 29 -3.63 -5.21 13.83
N VAL A 30 -2.78 -4.68 12.96
CA VAL A 30 -3.18 -3.75 11.90
C VAL A 30 -3.56 -4.52 10.62
N ALA A 31 -2.78 -5.53 10.27
CA ALA A 31 -2.97 -6.28 9.04
C ALA A 31 -4.22 -7.18 9.07
N ALA A 32 -4.55 -7.80 10.21
CA ALA A 32 -5.69 -8.71 10.32
C ALA A 32 -7.04 -8.02 10.05
N PRO A 33 -7.40 -6.89 10.68
CA PRO A 33 -8.65 -6.19 10.37
C PRO A 33 -8.66 -5.64 8.94
N ALA A 34 -7.54 -5.15 8.43
CA ALA A 34 -7.45 -4.68 7.06
C ALA A 34 -7.65 -5.80 6.04
N GLY A 35 -7.06 -6.98 6.27
CA GLY A 35 -7.28 -8.16 5.45
C GLY A 35 -8.73 -8.64 5.49
N LEU A 36 -9.38 -8.59 6.66
CA LEU A 36 -10.79 -8.92 6.80
C LEU A 36 -11.69 -7.96 6.01
N ILE A 37 -11.43 -6.66 6.11
CA ILE A 37 -12.17 -5.65 5.34
C ILE A 37 -11.99 -5.89 3.84
N LEU A 38 -10.77 -6.10 3.39
CA LEU A 38 -10.48 -6.40 1.99
C LEU A 38 -11.20 -7.67 1.53
N TRP A 39 -11.18 -8.73 2.33
CA TRP A 39 -11.88 -9.98 2.02
C TRP A 39 -13.38 -9.77 1.87
N VAL A 40 -14.00 -9.05 2.79
CA VAL A 40 -15.45 -8.72 2.72
C VAL A 40 -15.74 -7.93 1.45
N LEU A 41 -14.96 -6.89 1.15
CA LEU A 41 -15.17 -6.06 -0.04
C LEU A 41 -14.98 -6.83 -1.35
N CYS A 42 -14.12 -7.86 -1.36
CA CYS A 42 -13.94 -8.74 -2.51
C CYS A 42 -15.07 -9.76 -2.66
N THR A 43 -15.58 -10.29 -1.54
CA THR A 43 -16.54 -11.40 -1.53
C THR A 43 -17.97 -10.92 -1.72
N VAL A 44 -18.31 -9.77 -1.12
CA VAL A 44 -19.67 -9.22 -1.24
C VAL A 44 -19.87 -8.64 -2.63
N GLN A 45 -20.84 -9.21 -3.35
CA GLN A 45 -21.23 -8.79 -4.69
C GLN A 45 -22.58 -8.06 -4.65
N VAL A 46 -22.62 -6.88 -5.27
CA VAL A 46 -23.83 -6.09 -5.46
C VAL A 46 -23.95 -5.76 -6.94
N GLY A 47 -25.05 -6.17 -7.56
CA GLY A 47 -25.26 -5.93 -9.00
C GLY A 47 -24.28 -6.66 -9.93
N GLY A 48 -23.77 -7.83 -9.52
CA GLY A 48 -22.85 -8.63 -10.34
C GLY A 48 -21.38 -8.17 -10.29
N MET A 49 -21.04 -7.23 -9.41
CA MET A 49 -19.69 -6.73 -9.19
C MET A 49 -19.36 -6.72 -7.70
N SER A 50 -18.09 -6.94 -7.34
CA SER A 50 -17.65 -6.81 -5.96
C SER A 50 -17.73 -5.35 -5.48
N LEU A 51 -17.95 -5.16 -4.17
CA LEU A 51 -17.93 -3.82 -3.58
C LEU A 51 -16.60 -3.10 -3.84
N LEU A 52 -15.51 -3.85 -3.88
CA LEU A 52 -14.19 -3.30 -4.18
C LEU A 52 -14.12 -2.75 -5.62
N GLN A 53 -14.72 -3.45 -6.59
CA GLN A 53 -14.80 -2.98 -7.99
C GLN A 53 -15.70 -1.75 -8.13
N GLN A 54 -16.80 -1.69 -7.38
CA GLN A 54 -17.66 -0.50 -7.37
C GLN A 54 -16.91 0.70 -6.79
N LEU A 55 -16.16 0.51 -5.70
CA LEU A 55 -15.35 1.55 -5.09
C LEU A 55 -14.24 2.03 -6.06
N ALA A 56 -13.60 1.11 -6.78
CA ALA A 56 -12.61 1.46 -7.81
C ALA A 56 -13.23 2.35 -8.90
N ARG A 57 -14.41 2.02 -9.39
CA ARG A 57 -15.11 2.84 -10.40
C ARG A 57 -15.47 4.24 -9.91
N THR A 58 -15.85 4.40 -8.65
CA THR A 58 -16.13 5.75 -8.10
C THR A 58 -14.87 6.61 -8.03
N LEU A 59 -13.70 6.00 -7.97
CA LEU A 59 -12.41 6.67 -7.93
C LEU A 59 -11.75 6.81 -9.30
N ASP A 60 -12.36 6.28 -10.39
CA ASP A 60 -11.79 6.37 -11.74
C ASP A 60 -11.57 7.84 -12.15
N GLY A 61 -12.53 8.74 -11.90
CA GLY A 61 -12.35 10.15 -12.21
C GLY A 61 -11.17 10.80 -11.52
N ALA A 62 -10.94 10.48 -10.24
CA ALA A 62 -9.75 10.96 -9.53
C ALA A 62 -8.47 10.29 -10.02
N GLY A 63 -8.56 9.00 -10.40
CA GLY A 63 -7.45 8.24 -10.98
C GLY A 63 -7.00 8.84 -12.31
N GLU A 64 -7.92 9.10 -13.21
CA GLU A 64 -7.63 9.68 -14.53
C GLU A 64 -6.91 11.03 -14.44
N LEU A 65 -7.29 11.88 -13.48
CA LEU A 65 -6.59 13.15 -13.22
C LEU A 65 -5.12 12.92 -12.85
N LEU A 66 -4.82 11.83 -12.12
CA LEU A 66 -3.46 11.46 -11.70
C LEU A 66 -2.72 10.61 -12.76
N GLY A 67 -3.32 10.39 -13.94
CA GLY A 67 -2.76 9.51 -14.96
C GLY A 67 -2.83 8.02 -14.61
N MET A 68 -3.70 7.64 -13.68
CA MET A 68 -3.94 6.28 -13.21
C MET A 68 -5.43 5.95 -13.34
N ASN A 69 -5.84 4.73 -13.01
CA ASN A 69 -7.25 4.35 -12.88
C ASN A 69 -7.64 4.15 -11.40
N GLY A 70 -8.93 4.08 -11.12
CA GLY A 70 -9.45 3.90 -9.76
C GLY A 70 -8.99 2.58 -9.12
N ALA A 71 -8.76 1.52 -9.90
CA ALA A 71 -8.23 0.26 -9.39
C ALA A 71 -6.84 0.42 -8.79
N ILE A 72 -5.99 1.23 -9.42
CA ILE A 72 -4.64 1.55 -8.93
C ILE A 72 -4.72 2.38 -7.65
N LEU A 73 -5.60 3.40 -7.63
CA LEU A 73 -5.80 4.22 -6.41
C LEU A 73 -6.29 3.39 -5.23
N ILE A 74 -7.23 2.47 -5.46
CA ILE A 74 -7.70 1.54 -4.43
C ILE A 74 -6.56 0.64 -3.94
N GLY A 75 -5.70 0.14 -4.85
CA GLY A 75 -4.53 -0.64 -4.46
C GLY A 75 -3.62 0.13 -3.51
N PHE A 76 -3.34 1.40 -3.79
CA PHE A 76 -2.57 2.25 -2.88
C PHE A 76 -3.31 2.55 -1.58
N LEU A 77 -4.63 2.70 -1.59
CA LEU A 77 -5.41 2.88 -0.37
C LEU A 77 -5.28 1.66 0.56
N PHE A 78 -5.36 0.45 -0.01
CA PHE A 78 -5.16 -0.80 0.73
C PHE A 78 -3.69 -1.10 1.07
N ALA A 79 -2.73 -0.37 0.53
CA ALA A 79 -1.34 -0.39 0.96
C ALA A 79 -1.12 0.28 2.34
N LEU A 80 -2.09 1.03 2.86
CA LEU A 80 -1.97 1.72 4.15
C LEU A 80 -1.61 0.78 5.32
N PRO A 81 -2.21 -0.41 5.51
CA PRO A 81 -1.78 -1.35 6.53
C PRO A 81 -0.42 -1.98 6.25
N ALA A 82 -0.15 -2.31 4.98
CA ALA A 82 1.10 -2.92 4.53
C ALA A 82 1.31 -2.59 3.04
N ASN A 83 2.44 -1.96 2.71
CA ASN A 83 2.72 -1.52 1.34
C ASN A 83 2.79 -2.68 0.33
N GLU A 84 3.09 -3.88 0.80
CA GLU A 84 3.13 -5.09 -0.02
C GLU A 84 1.75 -5.48 -0.60
N LEU A 85 0.66 -4.97 -0.04
CA LEU A 85 -0.70 -5.23 -0.53
C LEU A 85 -1.06 -4.44 -1.78
N ALA A 86 -0.34 -3.36 -2.11
CA ALA A 86 -0.66 -2.52 -3.27
C ALA A 86 -0.71 -3.33 -4.57
N ILE A 87 0.38 -4.01 -4.92
CA ILE A 87 0.48 -4.76 -6.19
C ILE A 87 -0.52 -5.91 -6.29
N PRO A 88 -0.68 -6.81 -5.28
CA PRO A 88 -1.70 -7.85 -5.33
C PRO A 88 -3.12 -7.32 -5.51
N VAL A 89 -3.49 -6.24 -4.83
CA VAL A 89 -4.83 -5.64 -4.94
C VAL A 89 -5.05 -5.01 -6.32
N ILE A 90 -4.06 -4.29 -6.84
CA ILE A 90 -4.11 -3.71 -8.19
C ILE A 90 -4.29 -4.82 -9.24
N LEU A 91 -3.46 -5.86 -9.18
CA LEU A 91 -3.56 -6.98 -10.11
C LEU A 91 -4.93 -7.67 -10.02
N MET A 92 -5.41 -7.96 -8.82
CA MET A 92 -6.72 -8.56 -8.61
C MET A 92 -7.85 -7.73 -9.23
N LEU A 93 -7.83 -6.41 -9.06
CA LEU A 93 -8.85 -5.52 -9.62
C LEU A 93 -8.77 -5.45 -11.14
N LEU A 94 -7.58 -5.38 -11.71
CA LEU A 94 -7.36 -5.27 -13.15
C LEU A 94 -7.64 -6.60 -13.87
N THR A 95 -7.17 -7.73 -13.32
CA THR A 95 -7.31 -9.06 -13.95
C THR A 95 -8.60 -9.78 -13.58
N ARG A 96 -9.35 -9.27 -12.59
CA ARG A 96 -10.53 -9.93 -11.99
C ARG A 96 -10.23 -11.33 -11.42
N GLN A 97 -8.98 -11.61 -11.09
CA GLN A 97 -8.55 -12.84 -10.45
C GLN A 97 -8.77 -12.79 -8.93
N SER A 98 -8.84 -13.96 -8.30
CA SER A 98 -8.97 -14.07 -6.86
C SER A 98 -7.66 -13.73 -6.15
N LEU A 99 -7.74 -13.18 -4.94
CA LEU A 99 -6.60 -12.99 -4.06
C LEU A 99 -5.87 -14.33 -3.83
N GLY A 100 -4.55 -14.34 -4.07
CA GLY A 100 -3.70 -15.51 -3.81
C GLY A 100 -3.39 -16.37 -5.03
N THR A 101 -3.97 -16.11 -6.21
CA THR A 101 -3.50 -16.72 -7.46
C THR A 101 -2.19 -16.04 -7.87
N ALA A 102 -1.09 -16.81 -7.88
CA ALA A 102 0.16 -16.32 -8.44
C ALA A 102 -0.02 -16.05 -9.94
N PRO A 103 0.46 -14.90 -10.45
CA PRO A 103 0.39 -14.62 -11.87
C PRO A 103 1.23 -15.63 -12.65
N GLU A 104 0.61 -16.38 -13.57
CA GLU A 104 1.30 -17.30 -14.49
C GLU A 104 2.32 -16.56 -15.38
N ALA A 105 1.97 -15.33 -15.79
CA ALA A 105 2.90 -14.37 -16.38
C ALA A 105 3.34 -13.37 -15.31
N GLY A 106 4.57 -12.88 -15.36
CA GLY A 106 5.08 -11.88 -14.40
C GLY A 106 4.14 -10.66 -14.28
N ALA A 107 4.08 -10.03 -13.13
CA ALA A 107 3.19 -8.90 -12.83
C ALA A 107 3.22 -7.79 -13.90
N ALA A 108 4.39 -7.51 -14.46
CA ALA A 108 4.57 -6.52 -15.53
C ALA A 108 3.83 -6.91 -16.82
N ALA A 109 3.86 -8.17 -17.22
CA ALA A 109 3.17 -8.67 -18.41
C ALA A 109 1.64 -8.61 -18.23
N GLN A 110 1.14 -8.92 -17.04
CA GLN A 110 -0.28 -8.83 -16.73
C GLN A 110 -0.76 -7.38 -16.70
N LEU A 111 -0.01 -6.46 -16.11
CA LEU A 111 -0.34 -5.04 -16.12
C LEU A 111 -0.40 -4.48 -17.55
N ALA A 112 0.56 -4.86 -18.39
CA ALA A 112 0.57 -4.47 -19.80
C ALA A 112 -0.66 -5.03 -20.58
N ALA A 113 -1.02 -6.28 -20.33
CA ALA A 113 -2.20 -6.92 -20.92
C ALA A 113 -3.51 -6.25 -20.47
N CYS A 114 -3.55 -5.66 -19.27
CA CYS A 114 -4.69 -4.88 -18.75
C CYS A 114 -4.73 -3.43 -19.26
N GLY A 115 -3.89 -3.06 -20.24
CA GLY A 115 -3.88 -1.72 -20.82
C GLY A 115 -3.19 -0.66 -19.99
N VAL A 116 -2.34 -1.06 -19.04
CA VAL A 116 -1.52 -0.11 -18.26
C VAL A 116 -0.42 0.42 -19.20
N GLY A 117 -0.64 1.63 -19.71
CA GLY A 117 0.32 2.31 -20.58
C GLY A 117 1.56 2.81 -19.83
N ALA A 118 2.57 3.25 -20.59
CA ALA A 118 3.81 3.79 -20.03
C ALA A 118 3.57 5.00 -19.10
N LYS A 119 2.63 5.89 -19.43
CA LYS A 119 2.19 7.01 -18.61
C LYS A 119 1.71 6.54 -17.24
N THR A 120 0.76 5.61 -17.23
CA THR A 120 0.18 5.05 -16.00
C THR A 120 1.24 4.33 -15.16
N ALA A 121 2.13 3.55 -15.80
CA ALA A 121 3.21 2.87 -15.12
C ALA A 121 4.17 3.88 -14.45
N PHE A 122 4.49 4.99 -15.13
CA PHE A 122 5.35 6.04 -14.60
C PHE A 122 4.68 6.78 -13.42
N CYS A 123 3.40 7.12 -13.54
CA CYS A 123 2.63 7.69 -12.42
C CYS A 123 2.55 6.73 -11.22
N CYS A 124 2.35 5.42 -11.46
CA CYS A 124 2.39 4.41 -10.40
C CYS A 124 3.74 4.35 -9.69
N LEU A 125 4.85 4.43 -10.43
CA LEU A 125 6.19 4.46 -9.84
C LEU A 125 6.40 5.69 -8.96
N ILE A 126 6.05 6.88 -9.46
CA ILE A 126 6.11 8.12 -8.69
C ILE A 126 5.26 7.98 -7.42
N PHE A 127 4.00 7.57 -7.58
CA PHE A 127 3.09 7.49 -6.45
C PHE A 127 3.50 6.41 -5.45
N SER A 128 4.11 5.30 -5.88
CA SER A 128 4.62 4.26 -4.97
C SER A 128 5.77 4.76 -4.07
N VAL A 129 6.54 5.75 -4.53
CA VAL A 129 7.61 6.36 -3.73
C VAL A 129 7.06 7.43 -2.79
N PHE A 130 6.08 8.21 -3.24
CA PHE A 130 5.59 9.41 -2.56
C PHE A 130 4.24 9.24 -1.85
N HIS A 131 3.59 8.09 -1.93
CA HIS A 131 2.34 7.87 -1.20
C HIS A 131 2.58 7.84 0.32
N TRP A 132 1.49 7.84 1.08
CA TRP A 132 1.55 7.82 2.54
C TRP A 132 2.34 6.63 3.09
N PRO A 133 3.08 6.84 4.21
CA PRO A 133 3.75 5.74 4.89
C PRO A 133 2.75 4.76 5.51
N CYS A 134 3.14 3.49 5.64
CA CYS A 134 2.27 2.46 6.21
C CYS A 134 1.89 2.76 7.67
N ALA A 135 0.79 2.17 8.12
CA ALA A 135 0.23 2.42 9.46
C ALA A 135 1.22 2.14 10.60
N THR A 136 2.10 1.15 10.44
CA THR A 136 3.14 0.85 11.43
C THR A 136 4.19 1.97 11.52
N THR A 137 4.56 2.57 10.39
CA THR A 137 5.46 3.73 10.34
C THR A 137 4.81 4.95 10.98
N LEU A 138 3.54 5.24 10.64
CA LEU A 138 2.79 6.35 11.26
C LEU A 138 2.67 6.17 12.77
N GLN A 139 2.46 4.94 13.23
CA GLN A 139 2.41 4.64 14.66
C GLN A 139 3.76 4.83 15.35
N ALA A 140 4.87 4.49 14.67
CA ALA A 140 6.22 4.74 15.17
C ALA A 140 6.48 6.25 15.28
N ILE A 141 6.22 7.02 14.23
CA ILE A 141 6.37 8.50 14.22
C ILE A 141 5.55 9.13 15.36
N ARG A 142 4.30 8.70 15.56
CA ARG A 142 3.45 9.20 16.62
C ARG A 142 4.02 8.93 18.03
N ARG A 143 4.65 7.78 18.23
CA ARG A 143 5.28 7.42 19.51
C ARG A 143 6.54 8.23 19.77
N GLU A 144 7.37 8.41 18.77
CA GLU A 144 8.63 9.16 18.89
C GLU A 144 8.39 10.67 19.06
N THR A 145 7.45 11.22 18.29
CA THR A 145 7.17 12.67 18.32
C THR A 145 6.17 13.08 19.40
N GLY A 146 5.36 12.15 19.91
CA GLY A 146 4.25 12.44 20.84
C GLY A 146 3.15 13.33 20.25
N SER A 147 3.22 13.66 18.94
CA SER A 147 2.37 14.66 18.29
C SER A 147 1.63 14.09 17.08
N LEU A 148 0.30 14.24 17.10
CA LEU A 148 -0.53 13.87 15.96
C LEU A 148 -0.27 14.78 14.75
N ARG A 149 0.07 16.04 14.97
CA ARG A 149 0.34 17.02 13.89
C ARG A 149 1.53 16.58 13.04
N TRP A 150 2.62 16.18 13.67
CA TRP A 150 3.81 15.68 12.96
C TRP A 150 3.54 14.36 12.24
N THR A 151 2.74 13.48 12.83
CA THR A 151 2.33 12.23 12.20
C THR A 151 1.49 12.48 10.94
N LEU A 152 0.52 13.38 11.00
CA LEU A 152 -0.30 13.75 9.83
C LEU A 152 0.54 14.46 8.76
N LEU A 153 1.44 15.36 9.16
CA LEU A 153 2.32 16.06 8.23
C LEU A 153 3.26 15.10 7.49
N SER A 154 3.78 14.07 8.19
CA SER A 154 4.64 13.05 7.58
C SER A 154 3.93 12.19 6.55
N ALA A 155 2.60 12.06 6.63
CA ALA A 155 1.80 11.40 5.60
C ALA A 155 1.38 12.36 4.49
N ALA A 156 0.90 13.56 4.85
CA ALA A 156 0.33 14.52 3.92
C ALA A 156 1.38 15.10 2.96
N LEU A 157 2.58 15.40 3.46
CA LEU A 157 3.60 16.08 2.67
C LEU A 157 4.13 15.22 1.51
N PRO A 158 4.59 13.96 1.71
CA PRO A 158 5.01 13.13 0.59
C PRO A 158 3.85 12.83 -0.37
N THR A 159 2.65 12.58 0.15
CA THR A 159 1.47 12.32 -0.69
C THR A 159 1.12 13.54 -1.55
N ALA A 160 1.16 14.75 -1.00
CA ALA A 160 0.93 15.97 -1.77
C ALA A 160 1.97 16.15 -2.88
N VAL A 161 3.25 15.88 -2.61
CA VAL A 161 4.31 15.90 -3.62
C VAL A 161 4.05 14.86 -4.69
N GLY A 162 3.69 13.62 -4.32
CA GLY A 162 3.36 12.56 -5.26
C GLY A 162 2.18 12.91 -6.17
N VAL A 163 1.12 13.46 -5.60
CA VAL A 163 -0.06 13.95 -6.34
C VAL A 163 0.34 15.04 -7.33
N LEU A 164 1.10 16.04 -6.88
CA LEU A 164 1.55 17.14 -7.76
C LEU A 164 2.42 16.62 -8.92
N LEU A 165 3.33 15.69 -8.66
CA LEU A 165 4.17 15.09 -9.70
C LEU A 165 3.33 14.26 -10.70
N CYS A 166 2.37 13.47 -10.21
CA CYS A 166 1.46 12.70 -11.06
C CYS A 166 0.60 13.62 -11.93
N LEU A 167 0.06 14.70 -11.38
CA LEU A 167 -0.69 15.72 -12.15
C LEU A 167 0.18 16.35 -13.21
N LEU A 168 1.43 16.71 -12.88
CA LEU A 168 2.37 17.28 -13.85
C LEU A 168 2.64 16.32 -15.01
N VAL A 169 2.91 15.04 -14.70
CA VAL A 169 3.13 14.00 -15.72
C VAL A 169 1.87 13.78 -16.55
N SER A 170 0.71 13.72 -15.88
CA SER A 170 -0.58 13.53 -16.56
C SER A 170 -0.89 14.66 -17.55
N TRP A 171 -0.46 15.87 -17.24
CA TRP A 171 -0.64 17.04 -18.11
C TRP A 171 0.39 17.14 -19.23
N LEU A 172 1.64 16.73 -18.98
CA LEU A 172 2.74 16.78 -19.95
C LEU A 172 2.68 15.64 -20.99
N VAL A 173 2.14 14.48 -20.60
CA VAL A 173 2.05 13.29 -21.44
C VAL A 173 0.58 13.01 -21.74
N PRO A 174 0.07 13.44 -22.89
CA PRO A 174 -1.33 13.24 -23.30
C PRO A 174 -1.69 11.75 -23.50
#